data_eaaaa9986ab512dabe8e51bd82746d49
#
_entry.id   eaaaa9986ab512dabe8e51bd82746d49
#
_cell.length_a   1.000
_cell.length_b   1.000
_cell.length_c   1.000
_cell.angle_alpha   90.00
_cell.angle_beta   90.00
_cell.angle_gamma   90.00
#
_symmetry.space_group_name_H-M   'P 1'
#
loop_
_entity.id
_entity.type
_entity.pdbx_description
1 polymer ?
#
loop_
_entity_poly.entity_id
_entity_poly.type
_entity_poly.pdbx_seq_one_letter_code
_entity_poly.pdbx_strand_id
1 'polypeptide(L)'
;MKLTPREKDKLMVSMAANVARKRLERGVKLNYPEAIALITDFVMEGARDGKMVSELMETGAHVVKKEDCMDGIPDMIPEVQVEATFPDGTKLVTVHKPIR
;
A
#
# COMPACT_ATOMS: atom_id res chain seq x y z
N MET A 1 5.68 -21.91 12.83
CA MET A 1 5.32 -21.54 11.45
C MET A 1 6.59 -21.20 10.68
N LYS A 2 6.75 -21.80 9.52
CA LYS A 2 7.93 -21.54 8.67
C LYS A 2 7.56 -20.54 7.59
N LEU A 3 8.07 -19.33 7.72
CA LEU A 3 7.86 -18.26 6.77
C LEU A 3 9.17 -17.87 6.11
N THR A 4 9.13 -17.61 4.80
CA THR A 4 10.26 -17.03 4.09
C THR A 4 10.46 -15.58 4.53
N PRO A 5 11.66 -15.00 4.35
CA PRO A 5 11.86 -13.58 4.64
C PRO A 5 10.86 -12.67 3.91
N ARG A 6 10.53 -12.99 2.66
CA ARG A 6 9.54 -12.24 1.87
C ARG A 6 8.14 -12.30 2.49
N GLU A 7 7.74 -13.48 2.98
CA GLU A 7 6.44 -13.63 3.66
C GLU A 7 6.40 -12.85 4.97
N LYS A 8 7.51 -12.84 5.72
CA LYS A 8 7.62 -12.03 6.94
C LYS A 8 7.47 -10.54 6.63
N ASP A 9 8.12 -10.04 5.58
CA ASP A 9 8.02 -8.65 5.18
C ASP A 9 6.57 -8.28 4.82
N LYS A 10 5.87 -9.16 4.10
CA LYS A 10 4.46 -8.94 3.75
C LYS A 10 3.57 -8.89 4.98
N LEU A 11 3.82 -9.74 5.96
CA LEU A 11 3.07 -9.70 7.23
C LEU A 11 3.34 -8.40 7.99
N MET A 12 4.59 -7.91 7.99
CA MET A 12 4.93 -6.64 8.62
C MET A 12 4.21 -5.47 7.95
N VAL A 13 4.14 -5.47 6.62
CA VAL A 13 3.39 -4.45 5.87
C VAL A 13 1.92 -4.50 6.25
N SER A 14 1.32 -5.68 6.30
CA SER A 14 -0.07 -5.86 6.69
C SER A 14 -0.34 -5.32 8.10
N MET A 15 0.55 -5.60 9.05
CA MET A 15 0.44 -5.08 10.40
C MET A 15 0.58 -3.57 10.43
N ALA A 16 1.56 -3.02 9.71
CA ALA A 16 1.77 -1.58 9.62
C ALA A 16 0.53 -0.88 9.02
N ALA A 17 -0.08 -1.48 8.00
CA ALA A 17 -1.31 -0.97 7.40
C ALA A 17 -2.47 -0.95 8.41
N ASN A 18 -2.61 -1.99 9.22
CA ASN A 18 -3.64 -2.03 10.25
C ASN A 18 -3.42 -0.94 11.31
N VAL A 19 -2.18 -0.72 11.73
CA VAL A 19 -1.84 0.37 12.65
C VAL A 19 -2.20 1.73 12.03
N ALA A 20 -1.86 1.93 10.76
CA ALA A 20 -2.17 3.15 10.04
C ALA A 20 -3.69 3.40 9.96
N ARG A 21 -4.47 2.37 9.67
CA ARG A 21 -5.94 2.47 9.63
C ARG A 21 -6.52 2.92 10.97
N LYS A 22 -6.04 2.34 12.05
CA LYS A 22 -6.51 2.69 13.40
C LYS A 22 -6.20 4.14 13.73
N ARG A 23 -5.03 4.63 13.32
CA ARG A 23 -4.64 6.03 13.54
C ARG A 23 -5.51 6.97 12.71
N LEU A 24 -5.73 6.61 11.46
CA LEU A 24 -6.57 7.41 10.55
C LEU A 24 -8.01 7.52 11.06
N GLU A 25 -8.56 6.42 11.60
CA GLU A 25 -9.91 6.40 12.20
C GLU A 25 -10.04 7.38 13.37
N ARG A 26 -8.93 7.62 14.09
CA ARG A 26 -8.90 8.60 15.19
C ARG A 26 -8.62 10.02 14.73
N GLY A 27 -8.52 10.25 13.43
CA GLY A 27 -8.19 11.57 12.88
C GLY A 27 -6.70 11.93 12.95
N VAL A 28 -5.83 10.95 13.17
CA VAL A 28 -4.38 11.18 13.17
C VAL A 28 -3.88 11.19 11.73
N LYS A 29 -3.12 12.22 11.37
CA LYS A 29 -2.55 12.34 10.02
C LYS A 29 -1.46 11.29 9.82
N LEU A 30 -1.43 10.70 8.62
CA LEU A 30 -0.49 9.65 8.27
C LEU A 30 0.92 10.21 8.05
N ASN A 31 1.91 9.49 8.55
CA ASN A 31 3.32 9.76 8.25
C ASN A 31 3.76 8.97 7.01
N TYR A 32 5.04 9.10 6.62
CA TYR A 32 5.59 8.46 5.43
C TYR A 32 5.40 6.93 5.41
N PRO A 33 5.86 6.16 6.40
CA PRO A 33 5.71 4.70 6.35
C PRO A 33 4.26 4.25 6.45
N GLU A 34 3.41 4.97 7.15
CA GLU A 34 2.00 4.63 7.27
C GLU A 34 1.28 4.75 5.93
N ALA A 35 1.54 5.83 5.19
CA ALA A 35 0.94 6.03 3.88
C ALA A 35 1.38 4.93 2.89
N ILE A 36 2.68 4.62 2.88
CA ILE A 36 3.22 3.56 2.01
C ILE A 36 2.61 2.21 2.38
N ALA A 37 2.49 1.90 3.67
CA ALA A 37 1.94 0.62 4.12
C ALA A 37 0.50 0.42 3.64
N LEU A 38 -0.33 1.45 3.72
CA LEU A 38 -1.73 1.36 3.27
C LEU A 38 -1.83 1.10 1.78
N ILE A 39 -1.05 1.80 0.98
CA ILE A 39 -1.05 1.61 -0.48
C ILE A 39 -0.53 0.23 -0.84
N THR A 40 0.57 -0.18 -0.23
CA THR A 40 1.19 -1.48 -0.49
C THR A 40 0.25 -2.63 -0.13
N ASP A 41 -0.38 -2.58 1.04
CA ASP A 41 -1.32 -3.59 1.49
C ASP A 41 -2.51 -3.70 0.54
N PHE A 42 -3.06 -2.56 0.10
CA PHE A 42 -4.15 -2.53 -0.86
C PHE A 42 -3.79 -3.26 -2.16
N VAL A 43 -2.60 -3.00 -2.69
CA VAL A 43 -2.14 -3.64 -3.93
C VAL A 43 -1.94 -5.14 -3.72
N MET A 44 -1.30 -5.54 -2.62
CA MET A 44 -1.07 -6.96 -2.32
C MET A 44 -2.37 -7.73 -2.21
N GLU A 45 -3.36 -7.18 -1.50
CA GLU A 45 -4.64 -7.83 -1.31
C GLU A 45 -5.47 -7.84 -2.60
N GLY A 46 -5.38 -6.77 -3.38
CA GLY A 46 -6.01 -6.74 -4.71
C GLY A 46 -5.46 -7.80 -5.65
N ALA A 47 -4.16 -8.02 -5.62
CA ALA A 47 -3.52 -9.09 -6.39
C ALA A 47 -4.02 -10.47 -5.95
N ARG A 48 -4.14 -10.69 -4.65
CA ARG A 48 -4.67 -11.92 -4.08
C ARG A 48 -6.11 -12.17 -4.50
N ASP A 49 -6.90 -11.10 -4.63
CA ASP A 49 -8.29 -11.16 -5.08
C ASP A 49 -8.42 -11.41 -6.58
N GLY A 50 -7.32 -11.40 -7.32
CA GLY A 50 -7.32 -11.65 -8.76
C GLY A 50 -7.58 -10.41 -9.62
N LYS A 51 -7.41 -9.22 -9.07
CA LYS A 51 -7.54 -7.97 -9.85
C LYS A 51 -6.37 -7.84 -10.81
N MET A 52 -6.59 -7.08 -11.89
CA MET A 52 -5.56 -6.87 -12.92
C MET A 52 -4.54 -5.82 -12.46
N VAL A 53 -3.30 -5.95 -12.96
CA VAL A 53 -2.24 -4.97 -12.68
C VAL A 53 -2.70 -3.55 -13.04
N SER A 54 -3.27 -3.37 -14.23
CA SER A 54 -3.73 -2.06 -14.69
C SER A 54 -4.81 -1.45 -13.78
N GLU A 55 -5.69 -2.27 -13.25
CA GLU A 55 -6.72 -1.85 -12.31
C GLU A 55 -6.10 -1.37 -11.00
N LEU A 56 -5.14 -2.12 -10.46
CA LEU A 56 -4.46 -1.77 -9.21
C LEU A 56 -3.57 -0.53 -9.34
N MET A 57 -2.98 -0.32 -10.52
CA MET A 57 -2.22 0.90 -10.80
C MET A 57 -3.11 2.14 -10.68
N GLU A 58 -4.35 2.03 -11.11
CA GLU A 58 -5.31 3.13 -11.02
C GLU A 58 -5.92 3.25 -9.63
N THR A 59 -6.49 2.16 -9.10
CA THR A 59 -7.19 2.20 -7.80
C THR A 59 -6.25 2.45 -6.64
N GLY A 60 -4.99 2.02 -6.75
CA GLY A 60 -3.96 2.27 -5.74
C GLY A 60 -3.68 3.76 -5.52
N ALA A 61 -3.98 4.61 -6.51
CA ALA A 61 -3.83 6.06 -6.40
C ALA A 61 -5.02 6.75 -5.72
N HIS A 62 -5.96 5.98 -5.20
CA HIS A 62 -7.15 6.50 -4.51
C HIS A 62 -7.32 5.92 -3.11
N VAL A 63 -6.29 5.24 -2.59
CA VAL A 63 -6.33 4.62 -1.26
C VAL A 63 -6.11 5.64 -0.16
N VAL A 64 -5.13 6.53 -0.35
CA VAL A 64 -4.74 7.54 0.63
C VAL A 64 -4.99 8.92 0.03
N LYS A 65 -5.76 9.73 0.75
CA LYS A 65 -6.06 11.10 0.33
C LYS A 65 -4.98 12.06 0.85
N LYS A 66 -4.73 13.11 0.09
CA LYS A 66 -3.76 14.14 0.47
C LYS A 66 -4.07 14.74 1.84
N GLU A 67 -5.33 15.03 2.12
CA GLU A 67 -5.76 15.63 3.39
C GLU A 67 -5.58 14.71 4.60
N ASP A 68 -5.39 13.41 4.39
CA ASP A 68 -5.19 12.44 5.46
C ASP A 68 -3.71 12.28 5.84
N CYS A 69 -2.82 12.98 5.15
CA CYS A 69 -1.38 12.91 5.36
C CYS A 69 -0.85 14.13 6.09
N MET A 70 0.24 13.94 6.80
CA MET A 70 1.03 15.06 7.33
C MET A 70 1.56 15.91 6.16
N ASP A 71 1.86 17.19 6.43
CA ASP A 71 2.37 18.09 5.41
C ASP A 71 3.64 17.55 4.75
N GLY A 72 3.70 17.63 3.43
CA GLY A 72 4.86 17.22 2.64
C GLY A 72 4.91 15.74 2.30
N ILE A 73 4.09 14.90 2.93
CA ILE A 73 4.11 13.45 2.66
C ILE A 73 3.77 13.11 1.20
N PRO A 74 2.72 13.69 0.58
CA PRO A 74 2.43 13.40 -0.81
C PRO A 74 3.59 13.67 -1.76
N ASP A 75 4.33 14.76 -1.53
CA ASP A 75 5.48 15.14 -2.38
C ASP A 75 6.68 14.22 -2.17
N MET A 76 6.76 13.54 -1.03
CA MET A 76 7.84 12.59 -0.72
C MET A 76 7.63 11.23 -1.38
N ILE A 77 6.43 10.96 -1.90
CA ILE A 77 6.06 9.67 -2.46
C ILE A 77 5.60 9.86 -3.91
N PRO A 78 6.56 9.99 -4.86
CA PRO A 78 6.20 10.15 -6.28
C PRO A 78 5.61 8.88 -6.88
N GLU A 79 5.95 7.73 -6.32
CA GLU A 79 5.41 6.44 -6.73
C GLU A 79 5.60 5.42 -5.63
N VAL A 80 4.80 4.35 -5.68
CA VAL A 80 4.96 3.16 -4.82
C VAL A 80 5.07 1.97 -5.74
N GLN A 81 6.13 1.18 -5.57
CA GLN A 81 6.32 -0.07 -6.31
C GLN A 81 6.06 -1.24 -5.38
N VAL A 82 5.18 -2.15 -5.81
CA VAL A 82 4.77 -3.30 -5.01
C VAL A 82 4.99 -4.58 -5.81
N GLU A 83 5.79 -5.48 -5.26
CA GLU A 83 5.89 -6.84 -5.79
C GLU A 83 4.75 -7.65 -5.16
N ALA A 84 3.79 -8.05 -5.97
CA ALA A 84 2.58 -8.74 -5.50
C ALA A 84 2.39 -10.06 -6.23
N THR A 85 1.80 -11.03 -5.55
CA THR A 85 1.52 -12.35 -6.10
C THR A 85 0.09 -12.42 -6.59
N PHE A 86 -0.05 -12.50 -7.90
CA PHE A 86 -1.32 -12.67 -8.59
C PHE A 86 -1.60 -14.17 -8.80
N PRO A 87 -2.84 -14.56 -9.17
CA PRO A 87 -3.14 -15.97 -9.44
C PRO A 87 -2.22 -16.62 -10.47
N ASP A 88 -1.70 -15.84 -11.42
CA ASP A 88 -0.82 -16.33 -12.48
C ASP A 88 0.67 -16.00 -12.26
N GLY A 89 1.04 -15.55 -11.08
CA GLY A 89 2.44 -15.33 -10.72
C GLY A 89 2.73 -13.98 -10.09
N THR A 90 3.99 -13.79 -9.73
CA THR A 90 4.46 -12.57 -9.10
C THR A 90 4.73 -11.49 -10.15
N LYS A 91 4.25 -10.27 -9.90
CA LYS A 91 4.39 -9.13 -10.81
C LYS A 91 4.69 -7.87 -10.01
N LEU A 92 5.35 -6.92 -10.66
CA LEU A 92 5.59 -5.60 -10.09
C LEU A 92 4.46 -4.66 -10.50
N VAL A 93 3.87 -4.01 -9.49
CA VAL A 93 2.83 -3.00 -9.70
C VAL A 93 3.41 -1.65 -9.28
N THR A 94 3.42 -0.68 -10.21
CA THR A 94 3.85 0.68 -9.91
C THR A 94 2.64 1.60 -9.86
N VAL A 95 2.42 2.24 -8.71
CA VAL A 95 1.37 3.24 -8.55
C VAL A 95 2.01 4.61 -8.61
N HIS A 96 1.72 5.36 -9.68
CA HIS A 96 2.25 6.71 -9.88
C HIS A 96 1.36 7.74 -9.19
N LYS A 97 1.99 8.76 -8.59
CA LYS A 97 1.30 9.81 -7.83
C LYS A 97 0.22 9.21 -6.92
N PRO A 98 0.64 8.34 -5.99
CA PRO A 98 -0.31 7.53 -5.23
C PRO A 98 -1.18 8.32 -4.25
N ILE A 99 -0.80 9.55 -3.91
CA ILE A 99 -1.54 10.39 -2.95
C ILE A 99 -1.95 11.68 -3.64
N ARG A 100 -3.27 11.86 -3.79
CA ARG A 100 -3.83 12.97 -4.57
C ARG A 100 -4.86 13.78 -3.81
#